data_566248dce9e392bccb16f917efdd518a
#
_entry.id   566248dce9e392bccb16f917efdd518a
#
_cell.length_a   1.000
_cell.length_b   1.000
_cell.length_c   1.000
_cell.angle_alpha   90.00
_cell.angle_beta   90.00
_cell.angle_gamma   90.00
#
_symmetry.space_group_name_H-M   'P 1'
#
loop_
_entity.id
_entity.type
_entity.pdbx_description
1 polymer ?
#
loop_
_entity_poly.entity_id
_entity_poly.type
_entity_poly.pdbx_seq_one_letter_code
_entity_poly.pdbx_strand_id
1 'polypeptide(L)'
;MRCRYVNKIYMNEGNGFTVALYCTQDTSVPLSARDKYLASRKMIGFTAVGYNLPLTDQIELEMEGAWENGSHGLQYKVESFMEIVPRTKEGIVGYLASGAIKGVRQRTAEAIYHQFGLIRWKSLKKHRRNCFPFREFLKRNSVGLWIPLGRTGCFGS
;
A
#
# COMPACT_ATOMS: atom_id res chain seq x y z
N MET A 1 10.57 -11.10 0.95
CA MET A 1 11.24 -10.19 1.92
C MET A 1 10.26 -9.13 2.38
N ARG A 2 10.07 -8.98 3.71
CA ARG A 2 9.17 -7.95 4.27
C ARG A 2 9.89 -6.63 4.36
N CYS A 3 9.26 -5.57 3.86
CA CYS A 3 9.85 -4.25 3.81
C CYS A 3 8.78 -3.15 3.91
N ARG A 4 9.24 -1.94 4.14
CA ARG A 4 8.42 -0.74 4.25
C ARG A 4 9.02 0.37 3.41
N TYR A 5 8.18 1.15 2.74
CA TYR A 5 8.61 2.29 1.94
C TYR A 5 9.24 3.39 2.81
N VAL A 6 10.26 4.03 2.28
CA VAL A 6 10.96 5.15 2.91
C VAL A 6 10.87 6.40 2.05
N ASN A 7 11.39 6.33 0.81
CA ASN A 7 11.43 7.49 -0.07
C ASN A 7 11.42 7.09 -1.54
N LYS A 8 10.80 7.93 -2.36
CA LYS A 8 10.81 7.81 -3.81
C LYS A 8 12.10 8.41 -4.38
N ILE A 9 12.81 7.66 -5.21
CA ILE A 9 13.98 8.12 -5.95
C ILE A 9 13.56 8.56 -7.35
N TYR A 10 12.85 7.70 -8.08
CA TYR A 10 12.38 7.97 -9.43
C TYR A 10 11.08 7.23 -9.72
N MET A 11 10.24 7.81 -10.55
CA MET A 11 9.03 7.17 -11.07
C MET A 11 8.73 7.67 -12.48
N ASN A 12 8.50 6.76 -13.39
CA ASN A 12 7.99 7.06 -14.72
C ASN A 12 6.47 6.88 -14.72
N GLU A 13 5.73 7.99 -14.84
CA GLU A 13 4.27 7.99 -14.80
C GLU A 13 3.65 7.29 -16.03
N GLY A 14 4.36 7.23 -17.15
CA GLY A 14 3.85 6.64 -18.39
C GLY A 14 3.77 5.11 -18.34
N ASN A 15 4.74 4.45 -17.73
CA ASN A 15 4.80 2.98 -17.66
C ASN A 15 4.76 2.43 -16.23
N GLY A 16 4.74 3.31 -15.21
CA GLY A 16 4.72 2.90 -13.80
C GLY A 16 6.05 2.39 -13.26
N PHE A 17 7.14 2.47 -14.03
CA PHE A 17 8.46 2.05 -13.55
C PHE A 17 8.90 2.92 -12.38
N THR A 18 9.25 2.29 -11.27
CA THR A 18 9.53 2.96 -10.00
C THR A 18 10.86 2.50 -9.45
N VAL A 19 11.65 3.46 -8.97
CA VAL A 19 12.85 3.26 -8.16
C VAL A 19 12.62 3.94 -6.82
N ALA A 20 12.68 3.18 -5.75
CA ALA A 20 12.42 3.73 -4.43
C ALA A 20 13.25 3.04 -3.35
N LEU A 21 13.48 3.76 -2.26
CA LEU A 21 14.15 3.28 -1.08
C LEU A 21 13.14 2.61 -0.16
N TYR A 22 13.45 1.41 0.24
CA TYR A 22 12.71 0.62 1.22
C TYR A 22 13.59 0.25 2.39
N CYS A 23 12.99 -0.10 3.50
CA CYS A 23 13.71 -0.62 4.66
C CYS A 23 13.12 -1.96 5.12
N THR A 24 13.99 -2.81 5.66
CA THR A 24 13.66 -4.14 6.16
C THR A 24 14.42 -4.45 7.43
N GLN A 25 13.94 -5.44 8.19
CA GLN A 25 14.68 -6.04 9.30
C GLN A 25 15.43 -7.32 8.87
N ASP A 26 15.26 -7.71 7.61
CA ASP A 26 15.88 -8.91 7.07
C ASP A 26 17.37 -8.70 6.87
N THR A 27 18.17 -9.48 7.56
CA THR A 27 19.64 -9.42 7.51
C THR A 27 20.21 -10.05 6.23
N SER A 28 19.40 -10.71 5.42
CA SER A 28 19.81 -11.33 4.16
C SER A 28 20.16 -10.29 3.08
N VAL A 29 19.86 -9.00 3.30
CA VAL A 29 20.24 -7.91 2.39
C VAL A 29 21.77 -7.85 2.28
N PRO A 30 22.34 -7.96 1.05
CA PRO A 30 23.78 -7.88 0.83
C PRO A 30 24.36 -6.56 1.34
N LEU A 31 25.55 -6.60 1.93
CA LEU A 31 26.20 -5.40 2.47
C LEU A 31 26.40 -4.30 1.43
N SER A 32 26.68 -4.70 0.17
CA SER A 32 26.84 -3.78 -0.95
C SER A 32 25.54 -3.10 -1.42
N ALA A 33 24.39 -3.66 -1.06
CA ALA A 33 23.07 -3.10 -1.38
C ALA A 33 22.51 -2.21 -0.27
N ARG A 34 23.16 -2.19 0.90
CA ARG A 34 22.66 -1.45 2.06
C ARG A 34 22.87 0.05 1.88
N ASP A 35 21.80 0.79 2.11
CA ASP A 35 21.87 2.25 2.15
C ASP A 35 22.64 2.73 3.39
N LYS A 36 23.64 3.59 3.17
CA LYS A 36 24.53 4.08 4.24
C LYS A 36 23.83 5.08 5.18
N TYR A 37 22.81 5.76 4.71
CA TYR A 37 22.12 6.82 5.45
C TYR A 37 20.97 6.27 6.32
N LEU A 38 20.46 5.10 6.00
CA LEU A 38 19.38 4.43 6.73
C LEU A 38 19.83 3.35 7.69
N ALA A 39 21.12 3.26 7.98
CA ALA A 39 21.68 2.29 8.93
C ALA A 39 21.30 2.63 10.38
N SER A 40 20.04 2.61 10.70
CA SER A 40 19.55 2.57 12.08
C SER A 40 19.69 1.14 12.60
N ARG A 41 19.96 0.98 13.90
CA ARG A 41 20.29 -0.32 14.56
C ARG A 41 19.28 -1.45 14.34
N LYS A 42 18.11 -1.19 13.75
CA LYS A 42 17.02 -2.17 13.56
C LYS A 42 16.50 -2.26 12.14
N MET A 43 16.89 -1.35 11.24
CA MET A 43 16.36 -1.28 9.89
C MET A 43 17.50 -1.14 8.88
N ILE A 44 17.43 -1.92 7.82
CA ILE A 44 18.38 -1.93 6.72
C ILE A 44 17.69 -1.31 5.52
N GLY A 45 18.22 -0.19 5.01
CA GLY A 45 17.74 0.45 3.79
C GLY A 45 18.30 -0.24 2.55
N PHE A 46 17.50 -0.34 1.50
CA PHE A 46 17.91 -0.85 0.19
C PHE A 46 17.07 -0.22 -0.92
N THR A 47 17.66 -0.14 -2.11
CA THR A 47 16.95 0.35 -3.30
C THR A 47 16.21 -0.80 -3.97
N ALA A 48 14.91 -0.62 -4.21
CA ALA A 48 14.10 -1.53 -4.99
C ALA A 48 13.63 -0.89 -6.29
N VAL A 49 13.57 -1.69 -7.34
CA VAL A 49 13.10 -1.31 -8.67
C VAL A 49 12.01 -2.26 -9.13
N GLY A 50 10.99 -1.72 -9.77
CA GLY A 50 9.87 -2.50 -10.28
C GLY A 50 8.77 -1.63 -10.86
N TYR A 51 7.67 -2.25 -11.24
CA TYR A 51 6.53 -1.53 -11.80
C TYR A 51 5.43 -1.36 -10.76
N ASN A 52 4.86 -0.15 -10.71
CA ASN A 52 3.74 0.20 -9.83
C ASN A 52 3.97 -0.15 -8.35
N LEU A 53 5.20 0.02 -7.87
CA LEU A 53 5.53 -0.21 -6.47
C LEU A 53 4.77 0.78 -5.59
N PRO A 54 4.18 0.32 -4.46
CA PRO A 54 3.50 1.19 -3.52
C PRO A 54 4.45 2.18 -2.86
N LEU A 55 4.14 3.46 -2.96
CA LEU A 55 4.92 4.58 -2.40
C LEU A 55 4.23 5.12 -1.14
N THR A 56 4.00 4.26 -0.16
CA THR A 56 3.38 4.62 1.12
C THR A 56 4.03 3.88 2.27
N ASP A 57 4.28 4.59 3.36
CA ASP A 57 4.86 4.08 4.60
C ASP A 57 3.81 3.45 5.54
N GLN A 58 2.52 3.56 5.19
CA GLN A 58 1.40 3.08 6.01
C GLN A 58 1.17 1.57 5.92
N ILE A 59 1.85 0.90 5.00
CA ILE A 59 1.72 -0.54 4.78
C ILE A 59 3.08 -1.22 4.78
N GLU A 60 3.08 -2.46 5.21
CA GLU A 60 4.20 -3.37 4.97
C GLU A 60 3.98 -4.11 3.65
N LEU A 61 5.06 -4.35 2.96
CA LEU A 61 5.07 -5.11 1.71
C LEU A 61 5.84 -6.40 1.91
N GLU A 62 5.35 -7.46 1.32
CA GLU A 62 6.13 -8.67 1.10
C GLU A 62 6.53 -8.69 -0.38
N MET A 63 7.81 -8.52 -0.65
CA MET A 63 8.37 -8.46 -1.98
C MET A 63 9.11 -9.74 -2.33
N GLU A 64 8.93 -10.22 -3.55
CA GLU A 64 9.68 -11.30 -4.17
C GLU A 64 10.42 -10.78 -5.39
N GLY A 65 11.63 -11.23 -5.59
CA GLY A 65 12.49 -10.80 -6.68
C GLY A 65 13.94 -11.22 -6.47
N ALA A 66 14.84 -10.58 -7.16
CA ALA A 66 16.27 -10.91 -7.13
C ALA A 66 17.13 -9.65 -7.02
N TRP A 67 18.36 -9.83 -6.50
CA TRP A 67 19.38 -8.79 -6.49
C TRP A 67 20.02 -8.71 -7.86
N GLU A 68 20.06 -7.50 -8.44
CA GLU A 68 20.75 -7.23 -9.70
C GLU A 68 21.63 -5.98 -9.62
N ASN A 69 22.68 -5.92 -10.43
CA ASN A 69 23.51 -4.73 -10.55
C ASN A 69 22.83 -3.73 -11.49
N GLY A 70 22.42 -2.59 -10.93
CA GLY A 70 21.92 -1.46 -11.70
C GLY A 70 22.97 -0.40 -11.93
N SER A 71 22.59 0.70 -12.59
CA SER A 71 23.48 1.83 -12.88
C SER A 71 24.05 2.53 -11.65
N HIS A 72 23.41 2.39 -10.50
CA HIS A 72 23.80 3.03 -9.24
C HIS A 72 24.20 2.06 -8.13
N GLY A 73 24.48 0.81 -8.47
CA GLY A 73 24.88 -0.23 -7.54
C GLY A 73 23.90 -1.40 -7.48
N LEU A 74 24.06 -2.25 -6.46
CA LEU A 74 23.22 -3.41 -6.28
C LEU A 74 21.83 -2.99 -5.79
N GLN A 75 20.79 -3.40 -6.53
CA GLN A 75 19.39 -3.07 -6.29
C GLN A 75 18.53 -4.33 -6.28
N TYR A 76 17.38 -4.27 -5.63
CA TYR A 76 16.42 -5.38 -5.59
C TYR A 76 15.39 -5.21 -6.69
N LYS A 77 15.44 -6.08 -7.71
CA LYS A 77 14.46 -6.13 -8.78
C LYS A 77 13.25 -6.89 -8.30
N VAL A 78 12.15 -6.18 -8.14
CA VAL A 78 10.89 -6.73 -7.67
C VAL A 78 10.14 -7.37 -8.83
N GLU A 79 9.87 -8.65 -8.73
CA GLU A 79 9.06 -9.42 -9.69
C GLU A 79 7.59 -9.42 -9.27
N SER A 80 7.34 -9.61 -7.97
CA SER A 80 6.01 -9.53 -7.39
C SER A 80 6.04 -8.90 -6.00
N PHE A 81 4.93 -8.32 -5.60
CA PHE A 81 4.75 -7.83 -4.24
C PHE A 81 3.33 -8.03 -3.74
N MET A 82 3.22 -8.19 -2.44
CA MET A 82 1.95 -8.32 -1.74
C MET A 82 1.89 -7.30 -0.60
N GLU A 83 0.80 -6.55 -0.52
CA GLU A 83 0.58 -5.61 0.57
C GLU A 83 0.10 -6.37 1.82
N ILE A 84 0.83 -6.22 2.91
CA ILE A 84 0.42 -6.75 4.22
C ILE A 84 -0.52 -5.74 4.85
N VAL A 85 -1.80 -6.04 4.81
CA VAL A 85 -2.83 -5.16 5.37
C VAL A 85 -2.76 -5.17 6.89
N PRO A 86 -2.69 -4.01 7.54
CA PRO A 86 -2.81 -3.93 8.99
C PRO A 86 -4.10 -4.59 9.48
N ARG A 87 -4.04 -5.26 10.63
CA ARG A 87 -5.21 -5.91 11.24
C ARG A 87 -5.89 -5.06 12.31
N THR A 88 -5.27 -3.95 12.69
CA THR A 88 -5.82 -3.01 13.68
C THR A 88 -6.67 -1.94 13.02
N LYS A 89 -7.62 -1.38 13.78
CA LYS A 89 -8.48 -0.27 13.33
C LYS A 89 -7.63 0.91 12.87
N GLU A 90 -6.67 1.32 13.68
CA GLU A 90 -5.78 2.46 13.43
C GLU A 90 -4.96 2.27 12.15
N GLY A 91 -4.42 1.07 11.97
CA GLY A 91 -3.66 0.71 10.78
C GLY A 91 -4.51 0.72 9.50
N ILE A 92 -5.76 0.23 9.57
CA ILE A 92 -6.67 0.23 8.42
C ILE A 92 -7.10 1.65 8.07
N VAL A 93 -7.46 2.45 9.07
CA VAL A 93 -7.84 3.85 8.89
C VAL A 93 -6.65 4.65 8.33
N GLY A 94 -5.45 4.46 8.89
CA GLY A 94 -4.22 5.07 8.37
C GLY A 94 -3.93 4.69 6.91
N TYR A 95 -4.06 3.41 6.57
CA TYR A 95 -3.92 2.95 5.18
C TYR A 95 -4.91 3.63 4.23
N LEU A 96 -6.18 3.71 4.62
CA LEU A 96 -7.22 4.35 3.80
C LEU A 96 -6.96 5.85 3.62
N ALA A 97 -6.50 6.52 4.68
CA ALA A 97 -6.24 7.96 4.69
C ALA A 97 -4.91 8.35 4.03
N SER A 98 -3.99 7.41 3.82
CA SER A 98 -2.63 7.65 3.30
C SER A 98 -2.56 8.06 1.82
N GLY A 99 -3.70 8.15 1.13
CA GLY A 99 -3.75 8.40 -0.31
C GLY A 99 -3.76 7.13 -1.17
N ALA A 100 -3.73 5.94 -0.57
CA ALA A 100 -3.92 4.66 -1.28
C ALA A 100 -5.23 4.62 -2.08
N ILE A 101 -6.21 5.40 -1.63
CA ILE A 101 -7.48 5.62 -2.33
C ILE A 101 -7.69 7.13 -2.49
N LYS A 102 -7.71 7.59 -3.73
CA LYS A 102 -7.91 9.01 -4.05
C LYS A 102 -9.22 9.53 -3.46
N GLY A 103 -9.14 10.63 -2.70
CA GLY A 103 -10.30 11.29 -2.10
C GLY A 103 -10.72 10.77 -0.72
N VAL A 104 -10.04 9.78 -0.17
CA VAL A 104 -10.28 9.29 1.20
C VAL A 104 -9.36 10.03 2.18
N ARG A 105 -9.97 10.84 3.05
CA ARG A 105 -9.31 11.51 4.19
C ARG A 105 -9.62 10.77 5.48
N GLN A 106 -8.99 11.16 6.59
CA GLN A 106 -9.13 10.52 7.91
C GLN A 106 -10.58 10.23 8.31
N ARG A 107 -11.46 11.24 8.27
CA ARG A 107 -12.87 11.08 8.63
C ARG A 107 -13.62 10.09 7.74
N THR A 108 -13.33 10.11 6.44
CA THR A 108 -13.92 9.17 5.47
C THR A 108 -13.38 7.76 5.69
N ALA A 109 -12.11 7.62 6.02
CA ALA A 109 -11.49 6.34 6.36
C ALA A 109 -12.11 5.71 7.61
N GLU A 110 -12.36 6.50 8.64
CA GLU A 110 -13.05 6.06 9.86
C GLU A 110 -14.48 5.62 9.57
N ALA A 111 -15.23 6.39 8.78
CA ALA A 111 -16.59 6.04 8.37
C ALA A 111 -16.62 4.73 7.57
N ILE A 112 -15.67 4.54 6.65
CA ILE A 112 -15.53 3.29 5.89
C ILE A 112 -15.26 2.12 6.83
N TYR A 113 -14.34 2.29 7.80
CA TYR A 113 -14.04 1.25 8.76
C TYR A 113 -15.28 0.89 9.63
N HIS A 114 -16.01 1.88 10.11
CA HIS A 114 -17.25 1.65 10.88
C HIS A 114 -18.33 0.93 10.08
N GLN A 115 -18.49 1.28 8.81
CA GLN A 115 -19.51 0.69 7.94
C GLN A 115 -19.20 -0.75 7.53
N PHE A 116 -17.93 -1.03 7.21
CA PHE A 116 -17.54 -2.29 6.58
C PHE A 116 -16.79 -3.25 7.51
N GLY A 117 -16.22 -2.77 8.61
CA GLY A 117 -15.48 -3.58 9.58
C GLY A 117 -14.28 -4.32 8.97
N LEU A 118 -13.59 -5.10 9.81
CA LEU A 118 -12.39 -5.87 9.43
C LEU A 118 -12.65 -6.96 8.38
N ILE A 119 -13.80 -7.59 8.40
CA ILE A 119 -14.09 -8.79 7.59
C ILE A 119 -14.42 -8.42 6.15
N ARG A 120 -15.20 -7.37 5.94
CA ARG A 120 -15.58 -6.91 4.60
C ARG A 120 -14.47 -6.18 3.86
N TRP A 121 -13.52 -5.60 4.58
CA TRP A 121 -12.35 -4.96 4.00
C TRP A 121 -11.50 -5.91 3.12
N LYS A 122 -11.30 -7.15 3.55
CA LYS A 122 -10.56 -8.17 2.77
C LYS A 122 -11.24 -8.49 1.43
N SER A 123 -12.57 -8.46 1.41
CA SER A 123 -13.36 -8.69 0.19
C SER A 123 -13.28 -7.53 -0.79
N LEU A 124 -13.19 -6.29 -0.30
CA LEU A 124 -13.06 -5.09 -1.13
C LEU A 124 -11.74 -5.05 -1.92
N LYS A 125 -10.65 -5.54 -1.34
CA LYS A 125 -9.34 -5.64 -2.04
C LYS A 125 -9.38 -6.61 -3.21
N LYS A 126 -10.09 -7.73 -3.09
CA LYS A 126 -10.17 -8.75 -4.14
C LYS A 126 -10.92 -8.29 -5.40
N HIS A 127 -11.76 -7.24 -5.28
CA HIS A 127 -12.62 -6.76 -6.35
C HIS A 127 -12.29 -5.31 -6.79
N ARG A 128 -11.01 -4.93 -6.82
CA ARG A 128 -10.54 -3.56 -7.17
C ARG A 128 -11.11 -3.00 -8.48
N ARG A 129 -11.58 -3.82 -9.40
CA ARG A 129 -12.07 -3.39 -10.73
C ARG A 129 -13.58 -3.18 -10.83
N ASN A 130 -14.40 -3.68 -9.88
CA ASN A 130 -15.86 -3.69 -10.02
C ASN A 130 -16.64 -3.35 -8.72
N CYS A 131 -16.09 -2.64 -7.76
CA CYS A 131 -16.84 -2.24 -6.56
C CYS A 131 -17.71 -1.01 -6.83
N PHE A 132 -18.84 -1.23 -7.47
CA PHE A 132 -19.91 -0.26 -7.67
C PHE A 132 -20.39 0.40 -6.37
N PRO A 133 -20.57 -0.30 -5.22
CA PRO A 133 -21.02 0.32 -3.98
C PRO A 133 -20.00 1.29 -3.36
N PHE A 134 -18.70 1.05 -3.57
CA PHE A 134 -17.64 1.87 -3.01
C PHE A 134 -17.48 3.22 -3.75
N ARG A 135 -17.67 3.22 -5.07
CA ARG A 135 -17.65 4.45 -5.88
C ARG A 135 -18.87 5.34 -5.56
N GLU A 136 -20.03 4.77 -5.31
CA GLU A 136 -21.23 5.50 -4.91
C GLU A 136 -21.11 6.06 -3.49
N PHE A 137 -20.52 5.31 -2.56
CA PHE A 137 -20.26 5.76 -1.20
C PHE A 137 -19.31 6.98 -1.19
N LEU A 138 -18.25 6.97 -1.99
CA LEU A 138 -17.34 8.11 -2.13
C LEU A 138 -18.02 9.33 -2.77
N LYS A 139 -18.88 9.14 -3.75
CA LYS A 139 -19.65 10.23 -4.36
C LYS A 139 -20.64 10.87 -3.39
N ARG A 140 -21.31 10.09 -2.55
CA ARG A 140 -22.27 10.59 -1.55
C ARG A 140 -21.61 11.33 -0.40
N ASN A 141 -20.46 10.88 0.09
CA ASN A 141 -19.75 11.55 1.19
C ASN A 141 -19.03 12.85 0.77
N SER A 142 -18.76 13.05 -0.51
CA SER A 142 -18.24 14.34 -1.01
C SER A 142 -19.28 15.47 -1.01
N VAL A 143 -20.58 15.14 -0.83
CA VAL A 143 -21.69 16.10 -0.87
C VAL A 143 -22.36 16.31 0.49
N GLY A 144 -21.84 15.72 1.56
CA GLY A 144 -22.26 16.03 2.93
C GLY A 144 -23.68 15.58 3.34
N LEU A 145 -24.39 14.77 2.55
CA LEU A 145 -25.70 14.25 2.91
C LEU A 145 -25.61 12.79 3.38
N TRP A 146 -25.89 12.60 4.67
CA TRP A 146 -25.98 11.31 5.31
C TRP A 146 -27.40 10.76 5.16
N ILE A 147 -27.61 9.73 4.35
CA ILE A 147 -28.84 8.94 4.33
C ILE A 147 -28.48 7.49 4.67
N PRO A 148 -29.05 6.90 5.72
CA PRO A 148 -28.79 5.52 6.06
C PRO A 148 -29.42 4.60 4.99
N LEU A 149 -28.59 3.85 4.30
CA LEU A 149 -29.05 2.80 3.39
C LEU A 149 -29.57 1.63 4.20
N GLY A 150 -30.90 1.44 4.13
CA GLY A 150 -31.57 0.22 4.58
C GLY A 150 -30.97 -1.01 3.90
N ARG A 151 -31.00 -2.12 4.63
CA ARG A 151 -30.61 -3.46 4.21
C ARG A 151 -31.13 -3.78 2.81
N THR A 152 -30.23 -3.89 1.85
CA THR A 152 -30.49 -4.68 0.65
C THR A 152 -29.30 -5.60 0.46
N GLY A 153 -29.56 -6.90 0.66
CA GLY A 153 -28.59 -7.95 0.52
C GLY A 153 -28.09 -8.05 -0.91
N CYS A 154 -26.79 -8.18 -1.08
CA CYS A 154 -26.24 -8.75 -2.29
C CYS A 154 -26.40 -10.27 -2.20
N PHE A 155 -27.51 -10.77 -2.66
CA PHE A 155 -27.62 -12.15 -3.14
C PHE A 155 -27.23 -12.13 -4.62
N GLY A 156 -26.17 -12.82 -4.96
CA GLY A 156 -25.76 -13.10 -6.32
C GLY A 156 -25.22 -14.52 -6.33
N SER A 157 -25.96 -15.36 -6.95
CA SER A 157 -25.66 -16.76 -7.31
C SER A 157 -24.32 -16.86 -8.03
#